data_7b815ce820ba5bc3d976eaf584f0ccf2
#
_entry.id   7b815ce820ba5bc3d976eaf584f0ccf2
#
_cell.length_a   1.000
_cell.length_b   1.000
_cell.length_c   1.000
_cell.angle_alpha   90.00
_cell.angle_beta   90.00
_cell.angle_gamma   90.00
#
_symmetry.space_group_name_H-M   'P 1'
#
loop_
_entity.id
_entity.type
_entity.pdbx_description
1 polymer ?
#
loop_
_entity_poly.entity_id
_entity_poly.type
_entity_poly.pdbx_seq_one_letter_code
_entity_poly.pdbx_strand_id
1 'polypeptide(L)'
;MRAFIALELPADFADDVAAMARRLSASLDGRFLDRSTYHLTLAFLGDIDDTEASRALDALDAACAGSTSVSLASDSLGKFGRPADAMLWLGVAPGPALLSLAERVREELAARDVPFDPKPFRPHITLGRRVHIPKKPLPLLAFPLPAQAQTVTLFKSTLSRDGAEYKPLYTVELAEPNL
;
A
#
# COMPACT_ATOMS: atom_id res chain seq x y z
N MET A 1 0.73 17.94 8.00
CA MET A 1 0.58 16.54 8.41
C MET A 1 1.16 15.61 7.35
N ARG A 2 1.73 14.50 7.76
CA ARG A 2 2.23 13.48 6.82
C ARG A 2 1.08 12.60 6.34
N ALA A 3 0.91 12.46 5.03
CA ALA A 3 -0.24 11.77 4.45
C ALA A 3 0.10 10.92 3.21
N PHE A 4 -0.74 9.95 2.92
CA PHE A 4 -0.65 9.12 1.72
C PHE A 4 -2.04 8.60 1.32
N ILE A 5 -2.20 8.26 0.05
CA ILE A 5 -3.39 7.61 -0.49
C ILE A 5 -3.07 6.15 -0.75
N ALA A 6 -3.90 5.24 -0.28
CA ALA A 6 -3.70 3.82 -0.41
C ALA A 6 -4.98 3.06 -0.70
N LEU A 7 -4.82 1.94 -1.39
CA LEU A 7 -5.82 0.90 -1.52
C LEU A 7 -5.77 0.03 -0.28
N GLU A 8 -6.90 -0.13 0.40
CA GLU A 8 -7.00 -1.00 1.56
C GLU A 8 -7.12 -2.46 1.12
N LEU A 9 -6.53 -3.36 1.89
CA LEU A 9 -6.58 -4.78 1.58
C LEU A 9 -7.90 -5.38 2.08
N PRO A 10 -8.56 -6.24 1.28
CA PRO A 10 -9.66 -7.06 1.79
C PRO A 10 -9.19 -7.92 2.97
N ALA A 11 -10.09 -8.19 3.92
CA ALA A 11 -9.75 -8.87 5.17
C ALA A 11 -9.07 -10.23 4.96
N ASP A 12 -9.58 -11.06 4.07
CA ASP A 12 -9.00 -12.38 3.77
C ASP A 12 -7.60 -12.27 3.17
N PHE A 13 -7.39 -11.32 2.26
CA PHE A 13 -6.07 -11.06 1.68
C PHE A 13 -5.08 -10.58 2.74
N ALA A 14 -5.50 -9.68 3.61
CA ALA A 14 -4.66 -9.21 4.72
C ALA A 14 -4.32 -10.33 5.71
N ASP A 15 -5.24 -11.25 5.98
CA ASP A 15 -4.98 -12.43 6.81
C ASP A 15 -3.93 -13.34 6.19
N ASP A 16 -4.01 -13.58 4.89
CA ASP A 16 -3.02 -14.38 4.16
C ASP A 16 -1.64 -13.71 4.16
N VAL A 17 -1.59 -12.39 3.97
CA VAL A 17 -0.34 -11.60 4.08
C VAL A 17 0.25 -11.71 5.49
N ALA A 18 -0.58 -11.62 6.52
CA ALA A 18 -0.15 -11.76 7.91
C ALA A 18 0.42 -13.16 8.19
N ALA A 19 -0.19 -14.20 7.65
CA ALA A 19 0.30 -15.58 7.79
C ALA A 19 1.68 -15.74 7.13
N MET A 20 1.88 -15.17 5.94
CA MET A 20 3.18 -15.14 5.25
C MET A 20 4.22 -14.38 6.08
N ALA A 21 3.88 -13.22 6.61
CA ALA A 21 4.78 -12.41 7.43
C ALA A 21 5.21 -13.15 8.71
N ARG A 22 4.31 -13.89 9.36
CA ARG A 22 4.65 -14.73 10.52
C ARG A 22 5.68 -15.79 10.17
N ARG A 23 5.54 -16.46 9.03
CA ARG A 23 6.51 -17.47 8.60
C ARG A 23 7.88 -16.83 8.30
N LEU A 24 7.88 -15.68 7.68
CA LEU A 24 9.11 -14.93 7.40
C LEU A 24 9.77 -14.45 8.70
N SER A 25 9.01 -13.92 9.65
CA SER A 25 9.54 -13.43 10.93
C SER A 25 10.12 -14.53 11.81
N ALA A 26 9.71 -15.79 11.63
CA ALA A 26 10.31 -16.93 12.30
C ALA A 26 11.72 -17.27 11.79
N SER A 27 12.08 -16.83 10.59
CA SER A 27 13.35 -17.13 9.91
C SER A 27 14.24 -15.91 9.69
N LEU A 28 13.69 -14.71 9.73
CA LEU A 28 14.39 -13.46 9.44
C LEU A 28 14.35 -12.52 10.64
N ASP A 29 15.48 -11.90 10.94
CA ASP A 29 15.56 -10.83 11.91
C ASP A 29 15.11 -9.50 11.27
N GLY A 30 14.32 -8.74 12.01
CA GLY A 30 13.84 -7.44 11.55
C GLY A 30 12.57 -7.01 12.28
N ARG A 31 12.08 -5.85 11.91
CA ARG A 31 10.84 -5.30 12.45
C ARG A 31 9.69 -5.58 11.46
N PHE A 32 8.94 -6.64 11.72
CA PHE A 32 7.75 -6.96 10.94
C PHE A 32 6.58 -6.09 11.37
N LEU A 33 5.80 -5.64 10.37
CA LEU A 33 4.69 -4.72 10.59
C LEU A 33 3.46 -5.49 11.09
N ASP A 34 2.61 -4.80 11.84
CA ASP A 34 1.32 -5.30 12.25
C ASP A 34 0.34 -5.35 11.07
N ARG A 35 -0.56 -6.36 11.09
CA ARG A 35 -1.59 -6.53 10.05
C ARG A 35 -2.41 -5.26 9.80
N SER A 36 -2.71 -4.51 10.85
CA SER A 36 -3.49 -3.26 10.75
C SER A 36 -2.84 -2.16 9.93
N THR A 37 -1.54 -2.28 9.65
CA THR A 37 -0.77 -1.31 8.86
C THR A 37 -0.61 -1.71 7.40
N TYR A 38 -1.08 -2.89 7.00
CA TYR A 38 -0.94 -3.33 5.61
C TYR A 38 -1.81 -2.52 4.68
N HIS A 39 -1.21 -2.02 3.62
CA HIS A 39 -1.88 -1.25 2.56
C HIS A 39 -1.04 -1.27 1.29
N LEU A 40 -1.67 -0.90 0.18
CA LEU A 40 -0.97 -0.67 -1.08
C LEU A 40 -1.00 0.82 -1.40
N THR A 41 0.12 1.50 -1.22
CA THR A 41 0.22 2.94 -1.48
C THR A 41 0.09 3.24 -2.97
N LEU A 42 -0.84 4.13 -3.31
CA LEU A 42 -1.04 4.66 -4.66
C LEU A 42 -0.28 5.96 -4.88
N ALA A 43 -0.25 6.82 -3.86
CA ALA A 43 0.49 8.07 -3.87
C ALA A 43 0.91 8.47 -2.45
N PHE A 44 2.18 8.79 -2.28
CA PHE A 44 2.72 9.31 -1.03
C PHE A 44 2.81 10.83 -1.13
N LEU A 45 2.06 11.55 -0.28
CA LEU A 45 1.95 13.01 -0.35
C LEU A 45 3.04 13.73 0.44
N GLY A 46 3.65 13.05 1.43
CA GLY A 46 4.57 13.69 2.35
C GLY A 46 3.86 14.61 3.32
N ASP A 47 4.52 15.68 3.73
CA ASP A 47 3.93 16.68 4.62
C ASP A 47 3.07 17.65 3.83
N ILE A 48 1.78 17.70 4.15
CA ILE A 48 0.78 18.56 3.53
C ILE A 48 0.07 19.42 4.57
N ASP A 49 -0.42 20.57 4.13
CA ASP A 49 -1.25 21.44 4.95
C ASP A 49 -2.75 21.12 4.83
N ASP A 50 -3.60 21.84 5.53
CA ASP A 50 -5.05 21.59 5.53
C ASP A 50 -5.70 21.91 4.19
N THR A 51 -5.16 22.87 3.44
CA THR A 51 -5.64 23.22 2.10
C THR A 51 -5.30 22.13 1.10
N GLU A 52 -4.08 21.64 1.13
CA GLU A 52 -3.64 20.51 0.32
C GLU A 52 -4.41 19.22 0.67
N ALA A 53 -4.69 19.01 1.96
CA ALA A 53 -5.51 17.88 2.39
C ALA A 53 -6.93 17.95 1.82
N SER A 54 -7.56 19.12 1.83
CA SER A 54 -8.88 19.32 1.21
C SER A 54 -8.86 19.05 -0.30
N ARG A 55 -7.84 19.53 -1.00
CA ARG A 55 -7.65 19.26 -2.44
C ARG A 55 -7.39 17.77 -2.72
N ALA A 56 -6.70 17.09 -1.82
CA ALA A 56 -6.47 15.65 -1.93
C ALA A 56 -7.78 14.85 -1.80
N LEU A 57 -8.73 15.29 -0.98
CA LEU A 57 -10.07 14.70 -0.91
C LEU A 57 -10.79 14.81 -2.27
N ASP A 58 -10.79 16.01 -2.85
CA ASP A 58 -11.41 16.24 -4.16
C ASP A 58 -10.72 15.43 -5.27
N ALA A 59 -9.39 15.31 -5.19
CA ALA A 59 -8.62 14.49 -6.12
C ALA A 59 -9.00 13.01 -6.01
N LEU A 60 -9.18 12.51 -4.79
CA LEU A 60 -9.55 11.12 -4.55
C LEU A 60 -10.96 10.82 -5.10
N ASP A 61 -11.92 11.69 -4.86
CA ASP A 61 -13.27 11.57 -5.45
C ASP A 61 -13.23 11.54 -6.97
N ALA A 62 -12.50 12.45 -7.58
CA ALA A 62 -12.39 12.53 -9.03
C ALA A 62 -11.69 11.29 -9.64
N ALA A 63 -10.62 10.84 -9.01
CA ALA A 63 -9.87 9.66 -9.47
C ALA A 63 -10.67 8.37 -9.36
N CYS A 64 -11.50 8.23 -8.32
CA CYS A 64 -12.30 7.03 -8.08
C CYS A 64 -13.65 7.05 -8.81
N ALA A 65 -14.10 8.20 -9.30
CA ALA A 65 -15.36 8.32 -10.02
C ALA A 65 -15.37 7.40 -11.25
N GLY A 66 -16.36 6.52 -11.32
CA GLY A 66 -16.49 5.56 -12.42
C GLY A 66 -15.49 4.39 -12.38
N SER A 67 -14.66 4.30 -11.35
CA SER A 67 -13.75 3.16 -11.14
C SER A 67 -14.48 1.99 -10.51
N THR A 68 -14.09 0.79 -10.91
CA THR A 68 -14.55 -0.46 -10.30
C THR A 68 -13.49 -1.02 -9.35
N SER A 69 -13.88 -2.02 -8.56
CA SER A 69 -12.96 -2.77 -7.70
C SER A 69 -11.72 -3.23 -8.46
N VAL A 70 -10.61 -3.34 -7.75
CA VAL A 70 -9.31 -3.71 -8.31
C VAL A 70 -8.93 -5.11 -7.85
N SER A 71 -8.61 -5.98 -8.80
CA SER A 71 -8.08 -7.30 -8.49
C SER A 71 -6.66 -7.18 -7.95
N LEU A 72 -6.43 -7.72 -6.76
CA LEU A 72 -5.11 -7.88 -6.16
C LEU A 72 -4.65 -9.32 -6.32
N ALA A 73 -3.50 -9.51 -6.93
CA ALA A 73 -2.82 -10.79 -6.99
C ALA A 73 -1.38 -10.60 -6.55
N SER A 74 -0.91 -11.46 -5.65
CA SER A 74 0.49 -11.42 -5.24
C SER A 74 1.40 -11.83 -6.40
N ASP A 75 2.56 -11.20 -6.48
CA ASP A 75 3.56 -11.49 -7.50
C ASP A 75 4.76 -12.21 -6.86
N SER A 76 5.63 -11.46 -6.19
CA SER A 76 6.85 -12.00 -5.60
C SER A 76 7.25 -11.23 -4.35
N LEU A 77 8.16 -11.78 -3.57
CA LEU A 77 8.83 -11.02 -2.52
C LEU A 77 9.95 -10.18 -3.13
N GLY A 78 10.11 -9.00 -2.60
CA GLY A 78 11.20 -8.11 -2.98
C GLY A 78 11.69 -7.29 -1.80
N LYS A 79 12.73 -6.51 -2.06
CA LYS A 79 13.31 -5.63 -1.07
C LYS A 79 13.72 -4.29 -1.66
N PHE A 80 13.70 -3.27 -0.81
CA PHE A 80 14.42 -2.02 -1.04
C PHE A 80 15.59 -1.94 -0.04
N GLY A 81 16.70 -1.38 -0.48
CA GLY A 81 17.88 -1.26 0.35
C GLY A 81 18.79 -2.49 0.29
N ARG A 82 19.76 -2.53 1.22
CA ARG A 82 20.78 -3.58 1.31
C ARG A 82 20.24 -4.82 2.04
N PRO A 83 20.72 -6.03 1.74
CA PRO A 83 20.31 -7.23 2.45
C PRO A 83 20.49 -7.18 3.97
N ALA A 84 21.47 -6.41 4.46
CA ALA A 84 21.69 -6.27 5.89
C ALA A 84 20.69 -5.32 6.58
N ASP A 85 20.01 -4.48 5.83
CA ASP A 85 19.05 -3.48 6.35
C ASP A 85 18.01 -3.19 5.26
N ALA A 86 17.09 -4.11 5.07
CA ALA A 86 16.14 -4.07 3.97
C ALA A 86 14.72 -3.72 4.42
N MET A 87 13.99 -3.04 3.54
CA MET A 87 12.54 -3.02 3.57
C MET A 87 12.03 -4.21 2.77
N LEU A 88 11.45 -5.19 3.44
CA LEU A 88 10.88 -6.39 2.81
C LEU A 88 9.44 -6.13 2.41
N TRP A 89 9.06 -6.49 1.19
CA TRP A 89 7.71 -6.28 0.69
C TRP A 89 7.20 -7.47 -0.14
N LEU A 90 5.88 -7.58 -0.20
CA LEU A 90 5.16 -8.45 -1.12
C LEU A 90 4.78 -7.63 -2.35
N GLY A 91 5.22 -8.05 -3.52
CA GLY A 91 4.82 -7.47 -4.79
C GLY A 91 3.39 -7.82 -5.14
N VAL A 92 2.69 -6.86 -5.73
CA VAL A 92 1.34 -7.03 -6.29
C VAL A 92 1.45 -6.91 -7.80
N ALA A 93 0.83 -7.87 -8.52
CA ALA A 93 0.87 -7.89 -9.97
C ALA A 93 0.31 -6.59 -10.57
N PRO A 94 1.04 -5.92 -11.49
CA PRO A 94 0.66 -4.63 -12.04
C PRO A 94 -0.44 -4.76 -13.12
N GLY A 95 -1.63 -5.19 -12.71
CA GLY A 95 -2.77 -5.32 -13.61
C GLY A 95 -3.27 -3.96 -14.12
N PRO A 96 -3.99 -3.93 -15.27
CA PRO A 96 -4.41 -2.68 -15.91
C PRO A 96 -5.29 -1.79 -15.03
N ALA A 97 -6.22 -2.36 -14.26
CA ALA A 97 -7.11 -1.62 -13.37
C ALA A 97 -6.34 -0.94 -12.23
N LEU A 98 -5.37 -1.63 -11.63
CA LEU A 98 -4.52 -1.08 -10.58
C LEU A 98 -3.64 0.06 -11.09
N LEU A 99 -2.99 -0.15 -12.23
CA LEU A 99 -2.14 0.88 -12.86
C LEU A 99 -2.95 2.11 -13.24
N SER A 100 -4.13 1.92 -13.83
CA SER A 100 -5.04 3.01 -14.20
C SER A 100 -5.52 3.80 -12.99
N LEU A 101 -5.87 3.13 -11.90
CA LEU A 101 -6.28 3.81 -10.66
C LEU A 101 -5.15 4.65 -10.08
N ALA A 102 -3.94 4.10 -9.98
CA ALA A 102 -2.77 4.81 -9.47
C ALA A 102 -2.43 6.03 -10.34
N GLU A 103 -2.47 5.89 -11.65
CA GLU A 103 -2.23 6.98 -12.60
C GLU A 103 -3.26 8.09 -12.42
N ARG A 104 -4.55 7.76 -12.38
CA ARG A 104 -5.61 8.77 -12.19
C ARG A 104 -5.51 9.48 -10.85
N VAL A 105 -5.18 8.78 -9.78
CA VAL A 105 -4.95 9.42 -8.47
C VAL A 105 -3.84 10.46 -8.58
N ARG A 106 -2.73 10.14 -9.21
CA ARG A 106 -1.60 11.05 -9.38
C ARG A 106 -1.91 12.23 -10.31
N GLU A 107 -2.62 11.99 -11.40
CA GLU A 107 -3.07 13.04 -12.33
C GLU A 107 -4.02 14.02 -11.64
N GLU A 108 -4.99 13.53 -10.86
CA GLU A 108 -5.94 14.38 -10.13
C GLU A 108 -5.27 15.17 -9.00
N LEU A 109 -4.27 14.60 -8.34
CA LEU A 109 -3.43 15.32 -7.37
C LEU A 109 -2.64 16.46 -8.07
N ALA A 110 -1.99 16.14 -9.16
CA ALA A 110 -1.23 17.12 -9.94
C ALA A 110 -2.12 18.26 -10.46
N ALA A 111 -3.32 17.94 -10.96
CA ALA A 111 -4.28 18.92 -11.45
C ALA A 111 -4.78 19.89 -10.37
N ARG A 112 -4.62 19.54 -9.10
CA ARG A 112 -5.03 20.35 -7.94
C ARG A 112 -3.86 20.90 -7.12
N ASP A 113 -2.66 20.85 -7.68
CA ASP A 113 -1.43 21.32 -7.03
C ASP A 113 -1.21 20.67 -5.64
N VAL A 114 -1.51 19.37 -5.52
CA VAL A 114 -1.19 18.57 -4.33
C VAL A 114 0.12 17.83 -4.58
N PRO A 115 1.14 18.00 -3.72
CA PRO A 115 2.42 17.35 -3.92
C PRO A 115 2.32 15.84 -3.67
N PHE A 116 3.11 15.07 -4.41
CA PHE A 116 3.29 13.64 -4.17
C PHE A 116 4.68 13.20 -4.63
N ASP A 117 5.15 12.06 -4.14
CA ASP A 117 6.42 11.48 -4.56
C ASP A 117 6.33 11.04 -6.03
N PRO A 118 7.16 11.61 -6.93
CA PRO A 118 7.06 11.35 -8.37
C PRO A 118 7.68 10.03 -8.82
N LYS A 119 8.23 9.23 -7.90
CA LYS A 119 8.81 7.93 -8.26
C LYS A 119 7.83 7.06 -9.02
N PRO A 120 8.31 6.23 -9.96
CA PRO A 120 7.45 5.28 -10.65
C PRO A 120 6.63 4.42 -9.69
N PHE A 121 5.36 4.21 -10.02
CA PHE A 121 4.48 3.35 -9.25
C PHE A 121 4.94 1.90 -9.32
N ARG A 122 5.26 1.33 -8.17
CA ARG A 122 5.64 -0.08 -8.02
C ARG A 122 4.73 -0.71 -6.95
N PRO A 123 3.68 -1.44 -7.38
CA PRO A 123 2.70 -1.98 -6.44
C PRO A 123 3.33 -2.99 -5.48
N HIS A 124 3.25 -2.70 -4.19
CA HIS A 124 3.80 -3.56 -3.15
C HIS A 124 3.11 -3.32 -1.81
N ILE A 125 3.23 -4.31 -0.93
CA ILE A 125 2.77 -4.25 0.47
C ILE A 125 4.00 -4.45 1.36
N THR A 126 4.32 -3.47 2.17
CA THR A 126 5.47 -3.57 3.08
C THR A 126 5.16 -4.56 4.21
N LEU A 127 6.04 -5.52 4.40
CA LEU A 127 5.94 -6.57 5.44
C LEU A 127 6.83 -6.27 6.65
N GLY A 128 8.00 -5.70 6.43
CA GLY A 128 8.95 -5.43 7.48
C GLY A 128 9.99 -4.39 7.10
N ARG A 129 10.59 -3.80 8.12
CA ARG A 129 11.66 -2.81 8.01
C ARG A 129 12.87 -3.29 8.79
N ARG A 130 14.06 -2.83 8.40
CA ARG A 130 15.34 -3.25 9.02
C ARG A 130 15.46 -4.77 9.06
N VAL A 131 15.03 -5.43 7.99
CA VAL A 131 15.08 -6.87 7.85
C VAL A 131 16.46 -7.28 7.35
N HIS A 132 17.06 -8.24 8.04
CA HIS A 132 18.28 -8.89 7.59
C HIS A 132 17.94 -10.09 6.70
N ILE A 133 18.31 -10.02 5.43
CA ILE A 133 18.06 -11.09 4.47
C ILE A 133 19.34 -11.90 4.30
N PRO A 134 19.37 -13.14 4.81
CA PRO A 134 20.55 -14.00 4.68
C PRO A 134 20.71 -14.52 3.25
N LYS A 135 21.89 -15.03 2.94
CA LYS A 135 22.19 -15.63 1.65
C LYS A 135 21.55 -17.01 1.43
N LYS A 136 21.09 -17.65 2.52
CA LYS A 136 20.42 -18.96 2.47
C LYS A 136 18.98 -18.81 1.92
N PRO A 137 18.39 -19.88 1.36
CA PRO A 137 17.02 -19.85 0.86
C PRO A 137 16.00 -19.47 1.95
N LEU A 138 14.95 -18.73 1.53
CA LEU A 138 13.82 -18.44 2.39
C LEU A 138 12.96 -19.71 2.60
N PRO A 139 12.16 -19.78 3.69
CA PRO A 139 11.22 -20.87 3.87
C PRO A 139 10.21 -20.95 2.74
N LEU A 140 9.59 -22.11 2.54
CA LEU A 140 8.46 -22.24 1.63
C LEU A 140 7.29 -21.41 2.17
N LEU A 141 6.72 -20.60 1.28
CA LEU A 141 5.64 -19.68 1.61
C LEU A 141 4.40 -19.99 0.78
N ALA A 142 3.24 -19.90 1.41
CA ALA A 142 1.97 -19.82 0.71
C ALA A 142 1.69 -18.35 0.41
N PHE A 143 1.53 -18.01 -0.87
CA PHE A 143 1.19 -16.65 -1.28
C PHE A 143 -0.32 -16.42 -1.14
N PRO A 144 -0.75 -15.17 -0.84
CA PRO A 144 -2.16 -14.83 -0.75
C PRO A 144 -2.94 -15.20 -2.02
N LEU A 145 -4.16 -15.66 -1.84
CA LEU A 145 -5.09 -15.86 -2.96
C LEU A 145 -5.56 -14.50 -3.50
N PRO A 146 -5.84 -14.40 -4.80
CA PRO A 146 -6.36 -13.17 -5.39
C PRO A 146 -7.65 -12.69 -4.69
N ALA A 147 -7.79 -11.37 -4.56
CA ALA A 147 -8.94 -10.75 -3.94
C ALA A 147 -9.31 -9.44 -4.65
N GLN A 148 -10.53 -8.96 -4.43
CA GLN A 148 -11.02 -7.69 -4.98
C GLN A 148 -10.95 -6.60 -3.91
N ALA A 149 -10.14 -5.57 -4.15
CA ALA A 149 -10.05 -4.39 -3.30
C ALA A 149 -11.03 -3.32 -3.77
N GLN A 150 -11.78 -2.72 -2.84
CA GLN A 150 -12.85 -1.77 -3.14
C GLN A 150 -12.68 -0.43 -2.44
N THR A 151 -11.73 -0.32 -1.53
CA THR A 151 -11.64 0.83 -0.63
C THR A 151 -10.35 1.58 -0.86
N VAL A 152 -10.46 2.87 -1.21
CA VAL A 152 -9.32 3.79 -1.36
C VAL A 152 -9.41 4.87 -0.29
N THR A 153 -8.34 5.06 0.46
CA THR A 153 -8.35 5.92 1.64
C THR A 153 -7.16 6.89 1.65
N LEU A 154 -7.46 8.14 2.02
CA LEU A 154 -6.45 9.11 2.41
C LEU A 154 -6.15 8.91 3.90
N PHE A 155 -4.90 8.57 4.21
CA PHE A 155 -4.42 8.34 5.57
C PHE A 155 -3.51 9.45 6.05
N LYS A 156 -3.64 9.80 7.33
CA LYS A 156 -2.62 10.51 8.08
C LYS A 156 -1.69 9.50 8.73
N SER A 157 -0.39 9.73 8.58
CA SER A 157 0.65 8.92 9.23
C SER A 157 1.24 9.67 10.41
N THR A 158 1.32 9.01 11.55
CA THR A 158 1.99 9.52 12.74
C THR A 158 3.04 8.50 13.18
N LEU A 159 4.26 8.97 13.40
CA LEU A 159 5.33 8.12 13.91
C LEU A 159 5.33 8.16 15.44
N SER A 160 5.36 6.99 16.07
CA SER A 160 5.52 6.82 17.51
C SER A 160 6.70 5.89 17.81
N ARG A 161 7.02 5.68 19.09
CA ARG A 161 8.05 4.73 19.52
C ARG A 161 7.72 3.31 19.09
N ASP A 162 6.41 2.97 19.01
CA ASP A 162 5.92 1.64 18.68
C ASP A 162 5.76 1.43 17.18
N GLY A 163 6.00 2.45 16.36
CA GLY A 163 5.92 2.41 14.91
C GLY A 163 5.03 3.48 14.32
N ALA A 164 4.63 3.26 13.06
CA ALA A 164 3.72 4.15 12.37
C ALA A 164 2.27 3.79 12.71
N GLU A 165 1.48 4.83 13.00
CA GLU A 165 0.02 4.74 13.13
C GLU A 165 -0.62 5.43 11.94
N TYR A 166 -1.64 4.82 11.36
CA TYR A 166 -2.36 5.34 10.21
C TYR A 166 -3.81 5.62 10.58
N LYS A 167 -4.19 6.89 10.47
CA LYS A 167 -5.55 7.33 10.74
C LYS A 167 -6.24 7.64 9.41
N PRO A 168 -7.38 6.97 9.09
CA PRO A 168 -8.15 7.32 7.92
C PRO A 168 -8.76 8.70 8.06
N LEU A 169 -8.56 9.54 7.06
CA LEU A 169 -9.15 10.88 6.99
C LEU A 169 -10.37 10.91 6.08
N TYR A 170 -10.29 10.17 4.97
CA TYR A 170 -11.35 10.10 3.97
C TYR A 170 -11.26 8.80 3.19
N THR A 171 -12.39 8.17 2.96
CA THR A 171 -12.49 6.88 2.27
C THR A 171 -13.50 6.94 1.14
N VAL A 172 -13.14 6.38 -0.01
CA VAL A 172 -14.01 6.21 -1.17
C VAL A 172 -14.16 4.72 -1.49
N GLU A 173 -15.39 4.27 -1.64
CA GLU A 173 -15.68 2.92 -2.11
C GLU A 173 -15.74 2.90 -3.63
N LEU A 174 -15.02 1.95 -4.22
CA LEU A 174 -15.08 1.68 -5.67
C LEU A 174 -16.33 0.85 -5.96
N ALA A 175 -16.93 1.05 -7.16
CA ALA A 175 -18.07 0.27 -7.59
C ALA A 175 -17.70 -1.21 -7.77
N GLU A 176 -18.67 -2.10 -7.59
CA GLU A 176 -18.49 -3.50 -7.98
C GLU A 176 -18.32 -3.61 -9.49
N PRO A 177 -17.54 -4.61 -9.98
CA PRO A 177 -17.45 -4.84 -11.42
C PRO A 177 -18.82 -5.17 -11.98
N ASN A 178 -19.17 -4.56 -13.10
CA ASN A 178 -20.36 -4.98 -13.85
C ASN A 178 -20.15 -6.42 -14.32
N LEU A 179 -21.07 -7.29 -13.93
CA LEU A 179 -21.10 -8.69 -14.37
C LEU A 179 -21.55 -8.77 -15.83
#